data_be4eb0e30fa3ac00212728c4c6cce14a
#
_entry.id   be4eb0e30fa3ac00212728c4c6cce14a
#
_cell.length_a   1.000
_cell.length_b   1.000
_cell.length_c   1.000
_cell.angle_alpha   90.00
_cell.angle_beta   90.00
_cell.angle_gamma   90.00
#
_symmetry.space_group_name_H-M   'P 1'
#
loop_
_entity.id
_entity.type
_entity.pdbx_description
1 polymer ?
#
loop_
_entity_poly.entity_id
_entity_poly.type
_entity_poly.pdbx_seq_one_letter_code
_entity_poly.pdbx_strand_id
1 'polypeptide(L)'
;DGHPAELALYEALFRRMDGAFPEGTVKVQKSQISFYGRHLFAAASLPVRRRKDWPKMCLMVTVGLPYRLDSPRVVAASEPYPGRWTHHVLVTEADQIDEELMGWLREAWDFAESKR
;
A
#
# COMPACT_ATOMS: atom_id res chain seq x y z
N ASP A 1 -15.11 -9.05 -10.78
CA ASP A 1 -15.58 -8.65 -11.95
C ASP A 1 -14.63 -7.91 -12.86
N GLY A 2 -14.01 -8.52 -13.81
CA GLY A 2 -13.06 -7.94 -14.72
C GLY A 2 -11.62 -7.96 -14.27
N HIS A 3 -11.38 -8.27 -12.99
CA HIS A 3 -10.02 -8.25 -12.45
C HIS A 3 -9.79 -9.38 -11.44
N PRO A 4 -9.94 -10.65 -11.87
CA PRO A 4 -9.81 -11.76 -10.92
C PRO A 4 -8.39 -11.92 -10.34
N ALA A 5 -7.36 -11.59 -11.14
CA ALA A 5 -5.97 -11.69 -10.66
C ALA A 5 -5.67 -10.61 -9.63
N GLU A 6 -6.15 -9.39 -9.88
CA GLU A 6 -5.98 -8.29 -8.94
C GLU A 6 -6.76 -8.55 -7.65
N LEU A 7 -7.94 -9.16 -7.76
CA LEU A 7 -8.72 -9.51 -6.58
C LEU A 7 -7.97 -10.50 -5.70
N ALA A 8 -7.28 -11.47 -6.31
CA ALA A 8 -6.47 -12.41 -5.55
C ALA A 8 -5.34 -11.71 -4.80
N LEU A 9 -4.75 -10.69 -5.43
CA LEU A 9 -3.70 -9.89 -4.77
C LEU A 9 -4.27 -9.09 -3.59
N TYR A 10 -5.47 -8.51 -3.75
CA TYR A 10 -6.16 -7.82 -2.66
C TYR A 10 -6.39 -8.77 -1.49
N GLU A 11 -6.86 -9.97 -1.77
CA GLU A 11 -7.12 -10.95 -0.72
C GLU A 11 -5.84 -11.36 0.02
N ALA A 12 -4.76 -11.56 -0.73
CA ALA A 12 -3.47 -11.90 -0.13
C ALA A 12 -2.98 -10.78 0.77
N LEU A 13 -3.06 -9.54 0.29
CA LEU A 13 -2.66 -8.38 1.08
C LEU A 13 -3.55 -8.24 2.31
N PHE A 14 -4.86 -8.38 2.13
CA PHE A 14 -5.82 -8.25 3.22
C PHE A 14 -5.51 -9.23 4.35
N ARG A 15 -5.21 -10.49 4.01
CA ARG A 15 -4.88 -11.49 5.03
C ARG A 15 -3.63 -11.11 5.81
N ARG A 16 -2.60 -10.63 5.10
CA ARG A 16 -1.37 -10.19 5.77
C ARG A 16 -1.63 -8.99 6.66
N MET A 17 -2.42 -8.03 6.19
CA MET A 17 -2.75 -6.83 6.96
C MET A 17 -3.59 -7.18 8.19
N ASP A 18 -4.56 -8.07 8.03
CA ASP A 18 -5.41 -8.49 9.14
C ASP A 18 -4.59 -9.17 10.23
N GLY A 19 -3.64 -10.01 9.84
CA GLY A 19 -2.75 -10.68 10.79
C GLY A 19 -1.77 -9.76 11.46
N ALA A 20 -1.24 -8.78 10.71
CA ALA A 20 -0.23 -7.85 11.23
C ALA A 20 -0.84 -6.71 12.04
N PHE A 21 -2.05 -6.28 11.68
CA PHE A 21 -2.70 -5.12 12.28
C PHE A 21 -4.12 -5.45 12.70
N PRO A 22 -4.29 -6.35 13.70
CA PRO A 22 -5.64 -6.80 14.10
C PRO A 22 -6.51 -5.68 14.66
N GLU A 23 -5.89 -4.61 15.14
CA GLU A 23 -6.62 -3.45 15.66
C GLU A 23 -6.94 -2.42 14.59
N GLY A 24 -6.45 -2.63 13.39
CA GLY A 24 -6.70 -1.72 12.28
C GLY A 24 -8.09 -1.89 11.72
N THR A 25 -8.53 -0.88 10.97
CA THR A 25 -9.80 -0.93 10.27
C THR A 25 -9.55 -0.76 8.77
N VAL A 26 -10.49 -1.25 7.98
CA VAL A 26 -10.39 -1.23 6.53
C VAL A 26 -11.63 -0.53 5.98
N LYS A 27 -11.41 0.40 5.07
CA LYS A 27 -12.51 1.06 4.38
C LYS A 27 -12.42 0.69 2.91
N VAL A 28 -13.45 0.00 2.43
CA VAL A 28 -13.50 -0.44 1.04
C VAL A 28 -14.26 0.59 0.23
N GLN A 29 -13.62 1.09 -0.81
CA GLN A 29 -14.21 2.04 -1.74
C GLN A 29 -14.23 1.41 -3.13
N LYS A 30 -14.85 2.10 -4.07
CA LYS A 30 -15.06 1.56 -5.41
C LYS A 30 -13.75 1.11 -6.10
N SER A 31 -12.70 1.89 -5.95
CA SER A 31 -11.43 1.61 -6.64
C SER A 31 -10.24 1.51 -5.70
N GLN A 32 -10.49 1.50 -4.40
CA GLN A 32 -9.41 1.55 -3.43
C GLN A 32 -9.83 0.92 -2.11
N ILE A 33 -8.88 0.27 -1.46
CA ILE A 33 -9.05 -0.19 -0.08
C ILE A 33 -8.08 0.62 0.77
N SER A 34 -8.61 1.28 1.80
CA SER A 34 -7.81 2.12 2.69
C SER A 34 -7.66 1.44 4.04
N PHE A 35 -6.46 1.50 4.61
CA PHE A 35 -6.13 0.85 5.87
C PHE A 35 -5.86 1.93 6.92
N TYR A 36 -6.57 1.83 8.04
CA TYR A 36 -6.51 2.81 9.11
C TYR A 36 -6.13 2.16 10.44
N GLY A 37 -5.25 2.85 11.18
CA GLY A 37 -5.21 2.71 12.62
C GLY A 37 -6.03 3.88 13.16
N ARG A 38 -5.41 4.75 13.96
CA ARG A 38 -6.05 6.03 14.34
C ARG A 38 -6.15 6.95 13.14
N HIS A 39 -5.24 6.79 12.19
CA HIS A 39 -5.18 7.58 10.97
C HIS A 39 -4.93 6.65 9.79
N LEU A 40 -5.21 7.15 8.60
CA LEU A 40 -4.87 6.43 7.38
C LEU A 40 -3.36 6.21 7.31
N PHE A 41 -2.92 4.97 7.11
CA PHE A 41 -1.50 4.69 7.00
C PHE A 41 -1.10 4.01 5.69
N ALA A 42 -2.04 3.40 4.99
CA ALA A 42 -1.75 2.72 3.74
C ALA A 42 -3.02 2.55 2.92
N ALA A 43 -2.84 2.25 1.64
CA ALA A 43 -3.96 1.99 0.74
C ALA A 43 -3.50 1.02 -0.34
N ALA A 44 -4.46 0.35 -0.94
CA ALA A 44 -4.22 -0.51 -2.10
C ALA A 44 -5.27 -0.19 -3.15
N SER A 45 -4.83 -0.06 -4.39
CA SER A 45 -5.73 0.32 -5.47
C SER A 45 -5.26 -0.26 -6.79
N LEU A 46 -6.16 -0.30 -7.76
CA LEU A 46 -5.78 -0.59 -9.14
C LEU A 46 -5.35 0.72 -9.78
N PRO A 47 -4.19 0.75 -10.47
CA PRO A 47 -3.74 2.00 -11.08
C PRO A 47 -4.73 2.46 -12.15
N VAL A 48 -5.19 3.70 -12.02
CA VAL A 48 -6.10 4.30 -13.01
C VAL A 48 -5.32 4.69 -14.25
N ARG A 49 -4.13 5.26 -14.04
CA ARG A 49 -3.25 5.62 -15.15
C ARG A 49 -1.96 4.83 -15.02
N ARG A 50 -1.66 4.04 -16.04
CA ARG A 50 -0.48 3.20 -16.05
C ARG A 50 0.57 3.82 -16.95
N ARG A 51 1.81 3.76 -16.50
CA ARG A 51 2.93 4.10 -17.35
C ARG A 51 3.16 2.94 -18.31
N LYS A 52 3.78 3.25 -19.44
CA LYS A 52 4.05 2.25 -20.47
C LYS A 52 4.80 1.04 -19.94
N ASP A 53 5.73 1.27 -19.02
CA ASP A 53 6.58 0.23 -18.48
C ASP A 53 5.95 -0.54 -17.32
N TRP A 54 4.74 -0.18 -16.91
CA TRP A 54 4.06 -0.89 -15.82
C TRP A 54 3.38 -2.15 -16.32
N PRO A 55 3.36 -3.22 -15.50
CA PRO A 55 2.62 -4.43 -15.85
C PRO A 55 1.14 -4.13 -16.08
N LYS A 56 0.54 -4.89 -16.99
CA LYS A 56 -0.90 -4.75 -17.26
C LYS A 56 -1.74 -5.11 -16.05
N MET A 57 -1.30 -6.13 -15.31
CA MET A 57 -1.97 -6.58 -14.10
C MET A 57 -1.09 -6.25 -12.91
N CYS A 58 -1.52 -5.33 -12.08
CA CYS A 58 -0.79 -5.00 -10.86
C CYS A 58 -1.71 -4.33 -9.86
N LEU A 59 -1.30 -4.42 -8.61
CA LEU A 59 -1.92 -3.74 -7.49
C LEU A 59 -0.96 -2.66 -7.05
N MET A 60 -1.45 -1.45 -6.85
CA MET A 60 -0.62 -0.35 -6.36
C MET A 60 -0.84 -0.19 -4.86
N VAL A 61 0.24 -0.40 -4.09
CA VAL A 61 0.20 -0.23 -2.64
C VAL A 61 0.81 1.13 -2.32
N THR A 62 0.07 1.93 -1.56
CA THR A 62 0.49 3.27 -1.16
C THR A 62 0.86 3.25 0.31
N VAL A 63 2.04 3.77 0.63
CA VAL A 63 2.60 3.75 1.99
C VAL A 63 3.08 5.14 2.36
N GLY A 64 2.67 5.63 3.53
CA GLY A 64 3.10 6.94 4.04
C GLY A 64 4.20 6.79 5.09
N LEU A 65 5.35 7.45 4.87
CA LEU A 65 6.50 7.37 5.76
C LEU A 65 7.04 8.79 6.04
N PRO A 66 7.80 8.96 7.13
CA PRO A 66 8.37 10.27 7.45
C PRO A 66 9.65 10.59 6.67
N TYR A 67 10.06 9.70 5.77
CA TYR A 67 11.28 9.87 4.96
C TYR A 67 11.06 9.26 3.58
N ARG A 68 11.90 9.65 2.64
CA ARG A 68 11.85 9.08 1.30
C ARG A 68 12.52 7.70 1.30
N LEU A 69 11.77 6.71 0.90
CA LEU A 69 12.26 5.34 0.81
C LEU A 69 13.07 5.16 -0.49
N ASP A 70 14.31 4.73 -0.35
CA ASP A 70 15.18 4.51 -1.50
C ASP A 70 15.19 3.02 -1.84
N SER A 71 14.32 2.64 -2.75
CA SER A 71 14.18 1.24 -3.16
C SER A 71 13.71 1.18 -4.61
N PRO A 72 14.24 0.24 -5.40
CA PRO A 72 13.80 0.06 -6.79
C PRO A 72 12.35 -0.40 -6.88
N ARG A 73 11.76 -0.89 -5.79
CA ARG A 73 10.34 -1.29 -5.77
C ARG A 73 9.41 -0.09 -5.74
N VAL A 74 9.90 1.07 -5.33
CA VAL A 74 9.10 2.29 -5.29
C VAL A 74 9.08 2.92 -6.69
N VAL A 75 7.89 2.94 -7.31
CA VAL A 75 7.77 3.46 -8.67
C VAL A 75 7.47 4.95 -8.68
N ALA A 76 7.01 5.49 -7.57
CA ALA A 76 6.75 6.92 -7.44
C ALA A 76 6.78 7.30 -5.97
N ALA A 77 7.33 8.48 -5.68
CA ALA A 77 7.36 9.02 -4.32
C ALA A 77 7.14 10.52 -4.42
N SER A 78 6.39 11.06 -3.47
CA SER A 78 6.15 12.48 -3.39
C SER A 78 6.05 12.92 -1.94
N GLU A 79 6.34 14.18 -1.70
CA GLU A 79 6.28 14.78 -0.37
C GLU A 79 5.20 15.84 -0.35
N PRO A 80 3.91 15.45 -0.16
CA PRO A 80 2.83 16.43 -0.15
C PRO A 80 2.92 17.43 1.01
N TYR A 81 3.55 17.01 2.11
CA TYR A 81 3.80 17.89 3.26
C TYR A 81 5.20 17.64 3.77
N PRO A 82 5.87 18.63 4.35
CA PRO A 82 7.21 18.42 4.91
C PRO A 82 7.22 17.28 5.92
N GLY A 83 8.14 16.34 5.70
CA GLY A 83 8.29 15.18 6.57
C GLY A 83 7.25 14.10 6.36
N ARG A 84 6.44 14.19 5.29
CA ARG A 84 5.45 13.17 4.97
C ARG A 84 5.63 12.75 3.53
N TRP A 85 6.12 11.53 3.34
CA TRP A 85 6.40 10.99 2.02
C TRP A 85 5.40 9.91 1.67
N THR A 86 4.79 10.01 0.50
CA THR A 86 3.88 9.02 -0.04
C THR A 86 4.61 8.21 -1.10
N HIS A 87 4.56 6.89 -0.97
CA HIS A 87 5.25 5.96 -1.86
C HIS A 87 4.25 5.04 -2.52
N HIS A 88 4.51 4.72 -3.79
CA HIS A 88 3.70 3.76 -4.52
C HIS A 88 4.58 2.59 -4.93
N VAL A 89 4.12 1.39 -4.58
CA VAL A 89 4.82 0.13 -4.87
C VAL A 89 3.88 -0.75 -5.66
N LEU A 90 4.35 -1.31 -6.77
CA LEU A 90 3.53 -2.20 -7.57
C LEU A 90 3.72 -3.65 -7.13
N VAL A 91 2.63 -4.39 -7.05
CA VAL A 91 2.61 -5.81 -6.70
C VAL A 91 1.92 -6.54 -7.83
N THR A 92 2.60 -7.53 -8.41
CA THR A 92 2.05 -8.34 -9.50
C THR A 92 1.81 -9.78 -9.07
N GLU A 93 2.43 -10.22 -7.99
CA GLU A 93 2.30 -11.58 -7.50
C GLU A 93 2.21 -11.57 -5.97
N ALA A 94 1.51 -12.55 -5.42
CA ALA A 94 1.28 -12.60 -3.98
C ALA A 94 2.56 -12.71 -3.16
N ASP A 95 3.60 -13.34 -3.70
CA ASP A 95 4.87 -13.49 -2.99
C ASP A 95 5.65 -12.17 -2.88
N GLN A 96 5.24 -11.14 -3.59
CA GLN A 96 5.80 -9.80 -3.45
C GLN A 96 5.22 -9.08 -2.23
N ILE A 97 4.15 -9.60 -1.65
CA ILE A 97 3.63 -9.14 -0.36
C ILE A 97 4.48 -9.86 0.70
N ASP A 98 5.71 -9.43 0.81
CA ASP A 98 6.75 -10.10 1.57
C ASP A 98 7.09 -9.32 2.84
N GLU A 99 8.10 -9.80 3.56
CA GLU A 99 8.49 -9.18 4.83
C GLU A 99 9.00 -7.76 4.63
N GLU A 100 9.63 -7.47 3.50
CA GLU A 100 10.08 -6.11 3.22
C GLU A 100 8.89 -5.16 3.10
N LEU A 101 7.89 -5.53 2.30
CA LEU A 101 6.69 -4.72 2.14
C LEU A 101 5.94 -4.58 3.46
N MET A 102 5.79 -5.69 4.19
CA MET A 102 5.12 -5.65 5.48
C MET A 102 5.88 -4.80 6.48
N GLY A 103 7.20 -4.78 6.39
CA GLY A 103 8.03 -3.90 7.22
C GLY A 103 7.75 -2.43 6.96
N TRP A 104 7.62 -2.06 5.67
CA TRP A 104 7.27 -0.68 5.31
C TRP A 104 5.88 -0.32 5.81
N LEU A 105 4.94 -1.26 5.71
CA LEU A 105 3.57 -1.04 6.20
C LEU A 105 3.57 -0.87 7.71
N ARG A 106 4.41 -1.61 8.42
CA ARG A 106 4.55 -1.46 9.88
C ARG A 106 5.12 -0.10 10.24
N GLU A 107 6.13 0.36 9.52
CA GLU A 107 6.66 1.70 9.72
C GLU A 107 5.60 2.77 9.46
N ALA A 108 4.79 2.56 8.43
CA ALA A 108 3.71 3.48 8.10
C ALA A 108 2.66 3.52 9.21
N TRP A 109 2.32 2.37 9.78
CA TRP A 109 1.43 2.28 10.93
C TRP A 109 1.98 3.08 12.10
N ASP A 110 3.24 2.82 12.45
CA ASP A 110 3.88 3.49 13.57
C ASP A 110 3.94 5.00 13.37
N PHE A 111 4.26 5.43 12.14
CA PHE A 111 4.30 6.85 11.81
C PHE A 111 2.92 7.49 11.95
N ALA A 112 1.89 6.83 11.42
CA ALA A 112 0.53 7.35 11.50
C ALA A 112 0.03 7.39 12.95
N GLU A 113 0.36 6.37 13.75
CA GLU A 113 -0.05 6.33 15.15
C GLU A 113 0.65 7.39 16.00
N SER A 114 1.80 7.89 15.56
CA SER A 114 2.52 8.94 16.27
C SER A 114 1.89 10.32 16.11
N LYS A 115 0.97 10.48 15.16
CA LYS A 115 0.30 11.76 14.91
C LYS A 115 -0.74 12.03 15.99
N ARG A 116 -0.94 13.31 16.27
CA ARG A 116 -1.93 13.73 17.25
C ARG A 116 -3.15 14.35 16.60
#